data_4dfba8f74624be16bc1cffa31265526a
#
_entry.id   4dfba8f74624be16bc1cffa31265526a
#
_cell.length_a   1.000
_cell.length_b   1.000
_cell.length_c   1.000
_cell.angle_alpha   90.00
_cell.angle_beta   90.00
_cell.angle_gamma   90.00
#
_symmetry.space_group_name_H-M   'P 1'
#
loop_
_entity.id
_entity.type
_entity.pdbx_description
1 polymer ?
#
loop_
_entity_poly.entity_id
_entity_poly.type
_entity_poly.pdbx_seq_one_letter_code
_entity_poly.pdbx_strand_id
1 'polypeptide(L)'
;MSKQTYKVCFCCQRRFKLAVSEVPPEIRALFRRYSDEHGVMTASHLRSFMVEVQRQEKTTEEEAQAIIDGQKHLSIFHRRGLNLESFFKYLFSDNNPPLLPSLGVHQDMSLPLSHYFIYTGHNSYLTGNQLSSDCSDVPIINALQRGVRVIELDIWPNASKDNVDVLHGRTLTSPVALIKCLRSIKEYAFVASEYPVVITLEDHLTPDLQAKVAEMITQTFGDILFCPSSESLKEFPSPKSLKKRIIISTKPPKEYLEAKEVQEKEEESHKGKPSGDEEAWGKEVPSLRGDDLDDEEDLDEAEKSRQNASAEYRRLIAIHAGKPKGGLEECLKVDPDKVRRLSLSELQLEKAAETHGKEIVRFTQRNILRVYPKGTRITSTNYNPLIGWMHGAQMVAFNMQGYGRSLWLMHGMFKANGGCGYVKKPDFLLKPTLSNDVFDPKVQLSVKTTLKVTVYMGEGWYYDFKQTHFDQFSPPDFYTRVGIAGVPYDTDMKKTKTKEDNWLPSWNEAFQFPLAVPELALLRIEVHEYDMSEKDDFGGQTCLPVWELRSGIRAVPLYTRKGDKYNNVKLLMGFEFI
;
A
#
# COMPACT_ATOMS: atom_id res chain seq x y z
N MET A 1 -1.49 -39.50 14.67
CA MET A 1 -2.26 -38.76 13.64
C MET A 1 -3.55 -38.29 14.29
N SER A 2 -3.73 -36.99 14.44
CA SER A 2 -4.98 -36.44 14.94
C SER A 2 -6.05 -36.55 13.85
N LYS A 3 -7.29 -36.82 14.26
CA LYS A 3 -8.44 -36.87 13.36
C LYS A 3 -9.35 -35.69 13.71
N GLN A 4 -9.80 -34.98 12.70
CA GLN A 4 -10.80 -33.95 12.85
C GLN A 4 -12.17 -34.49 12.49
N THR A 5 -13.19 -34.15 13.31
CA THR A 5 -14.56 -34.65 13.14
C THR A 5 -15.46 -33.49 12.72
N TYR A 6 -16.14 -33.63 11.59
CA TYR A 6 -17.11 -32.68 11.06
C TYR A 6 -18.53 -33.25 11.22
N LYS A 7 -19.50 -32.42 11.59
CA LYS A 7 -20.92 -32.80 11.66
C LYS A 7 -21.56 -32.56 10.29
N VAL A 8 -21.88 -33.61 9.58
CA VAL A 8 -22.50 -33.55 8.25
C VAL A 8 -24.02 -33.37 8.34
N CYS A 9 -24.64 -33.88 9.41
CA CYS A 9 -26.06 -33.68 9.75
C CYS A 9 -26.29 -33.95 11.26
N PHE A 10 -27.51 -33.80 11.75
CA PHE A 10 -27.86 -34.02 13.17
C PHE A 10 -27.40 -35.38 13.73
N CYS A 11 -27.28 -36.41 12.90
CA CYS A 11 -26.93 -37.79 13.31
C CYS A 11 -25.64 -38.32 12.65
N CYS A 12 -25.04 -37.64 11.69
CA CYS A 12 -23.87 -38.12 10.97
C CYS A 12 -22.63 -37.25 11.21
N GLN A 13 -21.54 -37.93 11.58
CA GLN A 13 -20.22 -37.30 11.71
C GLN A 13 -19.26 -37.95 10.71
N ARG A 14 -18.55 -37.13 9.95
CA ARG A 14 -17.47 -37.56 9.06
C ARG A 14 -16.13 -37.25 9.73
N ARG A 15 -15.23 -38.21 9.74
CA ARG A 15 -13.88 -38.07 10.31
C ARG A 15 -12.86 -37.93 9.19
N PHE A 16 -12.19 -36.81 9.13
CA PHE A 16 -11.06 -36.59 8.22
C PHE A 16 -9.75 -36.83 8.98
N LYS A 17 -8.77 -37.43 8.33
CA LYS A 17 -7.40 -37.46 8.84
C LYS A 17 -6.79 -36.08 8.60
N LEU A 18 -6.26 -35.46 9.67
CA LEU A 18 -5.42 -34.29 9.46
C LEU A 18 -4.21 -34.73 8.64
N ALA A 19 -4.06 -34.16 7.46
CA ALA A 19 -2.89 -34.37 6.64
C ALA A 19 -1.65 -33.87 7.39
N VAL A 20 -0.57 -34.62 7.37
CA VAL A 20 0.75 -34.12 7.76
C VAL A 20 1.31 -33.42 6.53
N SER A 21 1.95 -32.29 6.70
CA SER A 21 2.61 -31.57 5.61
C SER A 21 3.58 -32.50 4.88
N GLU A 22 3.17 -32.96 3.70
CA GLU A 22 4.04 -33.77 2.85
C GLU A 22 4.86 -32.84 1.96
N VAL A 23 6.17 -33.08 1.93
CA VAL A 23 7.07 -32.33 1.05
C VAL A 23 6.66 -32.56 -0.41
N PRO A 24 6.37 -31.50 -1.19
CA PRO A 24 6.02 -31.63 -2.60
C PRO A 24 7.05 -32.44 -3.38
N PRO A 25 6.64 -33.26 -4.36
CA PRO A 25 7.55 -34.12 -5.13
C PRO A 25 8.72 -33.35 -5.76
N GLU A 26 8.48 -32.15 -6.26
CA GLU A 26 9.49 -31.28 -6.88
C GLU A 26 10.52 -30.81 -5.86
N ILE A 27 10.09 -30.43 -4.65
CA ILE A 27 10.98 -30.04 -3.55
C ILE A 27 11.81 -31.25 -3.09
N ARG A 28 11.19 -32.43 -3.04
CA ARG A 28 11.89 -33.68 -2.72
C ARG A 28 12.92 -34.06 -3.78
N ALA A 29 12.60 -33.90 -5.06
CA ALA A 29 13.52 -34.12 -6.18
C ALA A 29 14.69 -33.14 -6.12
N LEU A 30 14.39 -31.87 -5.83
CA LEU A 30 15.37 -30.82 -5.66
C LEU A 30 16.32 -31.11 -4.49
N PHE A 31 15.80 -31.52 -3.34
CA PHE A 31 16.61 -31.92 -2.18
C PHE A 31 17.57 -33.07 -2.54
N ARG A 32 17.09 -34.11 -3.26
CA ARG A 32 17.94 -35.22 -3.70
C ARG A 32 19.07 -34.78 -4.62
N ARG A 33 18.86 -33.76 -5.45
CA ARG A 33 19.90 -33.21 -6.34
C ARG A 33 21.03 -32.52 -5.58
N TYR A 34 20.71 -31.90 -4.45
CA TYR A 34 21.64 -31.12 -3.62
C TYR A 34 21.98 -31.80 -2.27
N SER A 35 21.77 -33.09 -2.12
CA SER A 35 22.16 -33.88 -0.95
C SER A 35 23.16 -34.96 -1.33
N ASP A 36 23.91 -35.45 -0.35
CA ASP A 36 24.80 -36.59 -0.52
C ASP A 36 24.03 -37.91 -0.65
N GLU A 37 24.76 -39.03 -0.85
CA GLU A 37 24.20 -40.38 -0.96
C GLU A 37 23.47 -40.85 0.32
N HIS A 38 23.75 -40.23 1.47
CA HIS A 38 23.07 -40.48 2.74
C HIS A 38 21.85 -39.59 2.98
N GLY A 39 21.47 -38.73 2.00
CA GLY A 39 20.35 -37.81 2.12
C GLY A 39 20.62 -36.66 3.09
N VAL A 40 21.85 -36.16 3.14
CA VAL A 40 22.25 -35.02 3.95
C VAL A 40 22.74 -33.87 3.06
N MET A 41 22.17 -32.69 3.24
CA MET A 41 22.58 -31.45 2.58
C MET A 41 23.60 -30.72 3.49
N THR A 42 24.88 -30.81 3.17
CA THR A 42 25.96 -30.13 3.89
C THR A 42 25.97 -28.64 3.59
N ALA A 43 26.83 -27.83 4.27
CA ALA A 43 26.97 -26.40 4.01
C ALA A 43 27.34 -26.11 2.55
N SER A 44 28.26 -26.87 1.98
CA SER A 44 28.65 -26.76 0.57
C SER A 44 27.49 -27.06 -0.39
N HIS A 45 26.72 -28.13 -0.11
CA HIS A 45 25.52 -28.47 -0.89
C HIS A 45 24.43 -27.37 -0.77
N LEU A 46 24.17 -26.88 0.44
CA LEU A 46 23.21 -25.81 0.67
C LEU A 46 23.66 -24.51 -0.04
N ARG A 47 24.96 -24.18 0.00
CA ARG A 47 25.51 -23.04 -0.75
C ARG A 47 25.25 -23.20 -2.25
N SER A 48 25.50 -24.39 -2.83
CA SER A 48 25.20 -24.65 -4.27
C SER A 48 23.72 -24.46 -4.58
N PHE A 49 22.83 -24.97 -3.72
CA PHE A 49 21.38 -24.71 -3.84
C PHE A 49 21.04 -23.21 -3.77
N MET A 50 21.65 -22.46 -2.83
CA MET A 50 21.43 -21.03 -2.67
C MET A 50 21.87 -20.24 -3.92
N VAL A 51 22.99 -20.60 -4.51
CA VAL A 51 23.51 -19.96 -5.72
C VAL A 51 22.67 -20.33 -6.95
N GLU A 52 22.47 -21.62 -7.19
CA GLU A 52 21.89 -22.11 -8.45
C GLU A 52 20.36 -21.96 -8.50
N VAL A 53 19.65 -22.24 -7.40
CA VAL A 53 18.19 -22.25 -7.34
C VAL A 53 17.65 -20.95 -6.75
N GLN A 54 18.23 -20.49 -5.64
CA GLN A 54 17.78 -19.28 -4.97
C GLN A 54 18.35 -17.99 -5.59
N ARG A 55 19.27 -18.12 -6.57
CA ARG A 55 19.95 -17.00 -7.26
C ARG A 55 20.65 -16.03 -6.31
N GLN A 56 21.24 -16.56 -5.24
CA GLN A 56 22.01 -15.80 -4.25
C GLN A 56 23.50 -15.99 -4.48
N GLU A 57 24.02 -15.39 -5.53
CA GLU A 57 25.38 -15.60 -6.05
C GLU A 57 26.49 -15.31 -5.02
N LYS A 58 26.23 -14.39 -4.09
CA LYS A 58 27.19 -13.96 -3.05
C LYS A 58 27.17 -14.83 -1.79
N THR A 59 26.32 -15.86 -1.72
CA THR A 59 26.22 -16.71 -0.52
C THR A 59 27.53 -17.43 -0.24
N THR A 60 28.06 -17.28 0.96
CA THR A 60 29.27 -17.98 1.44
C THR A 60 28.92 -19.32 2.08
N GLU A 61 29.94 -20.17 2.31
CA GLU A 61 29.73 -21.44 2.99
C GLU A 61 29.43 -21.23 4.49
N GLU A 62 29.97 -20.16 5.08
CA GLU A 62 29.71 -19.77 6.47
C GLU A 62 28.25 -19.35 6.66
N GLU A 63 27.68 -18.60 5.70
CA GLU A 63 26.25 -18.25 5.72
C GLU A 63 25.36 -19.49 5.58
N ALA A 64 25.73 -20.43 4.70
CA ALA A 64 25.01 -21.70 4.58
C ALA A 64 25.13 -22.53 5.88
N GLN A 65 26.31 -22.56 6.52
CA GLN A 65 26.49 -23.21 7.80
C GLN A 65 25.66 -22.56 8.91
N ALA A 66 25.57 -21.24 8.93
CA ALA A 66 24.73 -20.51 9.90
C ALA A 66 23.23 -20.88 9.78
N ILE A 67 22.74 -21.08 8.55
CA ILE A 67 21.37 -21.57 8.31
C ILE A 67 21.20 -22.99 8.89
N ILE A 68 22.15 -23.88 8.65
CA ILE A 68 22.13 -25.25 9.22
C ILE A 68 22.13 -25.19 10.74
N ASP A 69 22.99 -24.37 11.32
CA ASP A 69 23.11 -24.21 12.77
C ASP A 69 21.84 -23.66 13.42
N GLY A 70 21.18 -22.73 12.75
CA GLY A 70 19.87 -22.20 13.16
C GLY A 70 18.75 -23.24 13.20
N GLN A 71 18.88 -24.35 12.46
CA GLN A 71 17.90 -25.46 12.47
C GLN A 71 18.24 -26.56 13.50
N LYS A 72 19.40 -26.51 14.16
CA LYS A 72 19.87 -27.57 15.08
C LYS A 72 19.02 -27.78 16.33
N HIS A 73 18.25 -26.79 16.74
CA HIS A 73 17.35 -26.91 17.91
C HIS A 73 16.22 -27.94 17.73
N LEU A 74 16.06 -28.50 16.53
CA LEU A 74 14.98 -29.42 16.19
C LEU A 74 15.38 -30.89 16.17
N SER A 75 16.67 -31.23 16.28
CA SER A 75 17.11 -32.64 16.28
C SER A 75 18.55 -32.85 16.77
N ILE A 76 18.75 -33.81 17.65
CA ILE A 76 20.05 -34.19 18.25
C ILE A 76 21.02 -34.79 17.21
N PHE A 77 20.53 -35.17 16.01
CA PHE A 77 21.29 -35.89 14.99
C PHE A 77 21.87 -35.02 13.86
N HIS A 78 21.68 -33.70 13.85
CA HIS A 78 22.00 -32.85 12.69
C HIS A 78 23.38 -32.15 12.76
N ARG A 79 24.44 -32.84 13.22
CA ARG A 79 25.78 -32.25 13.28
C ARG A 79 26.45 -32.02 11.90
N ARG A 80 25.95 -32.59 10.80
CA ARG A 80 26.61 -32.57 9.49
C ARG A 80 25.87 -31.85 8.37
N GLY A 81 24.59 -31.48 8.52
CA GLY A 81 23.79 -30.86 7.45
C GLY A 81 22.29 -30.96 7.69
N LEU A 82 21.50 -30.57 6.69
CA LEU A 82 20.04 -30.66 6.71
C LEU A 82 19.59 -32.00 6.12
N ASN A 83 18.60 -32.63 6.78
CA ASN A 83 17.79 -33.66 6.14
C ASN A 83 16.61 -33.02 5.40
N LEU A 84 15.82 -33.82 4.66
CA LEU A 84 14.67 -33.35 3.89
C LEU A 84 13.67 -32.54 4.74
N GLU A 85 13.37 -32.97 5.96
CA GLU A 85 12.43 -32.26 6.85
C GLU A 85 12.98 -30.90 7.30
N SER A 86 14.24 -30.84 7.70
CA SER A 86 14.89 -29.59 8.12
C SER A 86 15.07 -28.61 6.96
N PHE A 87 15.40 -29.14 5.77
CA PHE A 87 15.45 -28.33 4.55
C PHE A 87 14.06 -27.75 4.22
N PHE A 88 13.01 -28.55 4.29
CA PHE A 88 11.65 -28.11 4.04
C PHE A 88 11.19 -27.05 5.07
N LYS A 89 11.52 -27.24 6.35
CA LYS A 89 11.26 -26.22 7.40
C LYS A 89 12.02 -24.93 7.12
N TYR A 90 13.27 -25.00 6.65
CA TYR A 90 14.02 -23.82 6.23
C TYR A 90 13.31 -23.08 5.09
N LEU A 91 12.83 -23.80 4.05
CA LEU A 91 12.13 -23.17 2.94
C LEU A 91 10.88 -22.41 3.38
N PHE A 92 10.14 -22.89 4.40
CA PHE A 92 8.97 -22.22 4.98
C PHE A 92 9.29 -21.22 6.10
N SER A 93 10.57 -21.08 6.47
CA SER A 93 10.94 -20.19 7.58
C SER A 93 10.87 -18.72 7.21
N ASP A 94 10.77 -17.85 8.21
CA ASP A 94 10.86 -16.39 8.04
C ASP A 94 12.25 -15.93 7.57
N ASN A 95 13.25 -16.81 7.58
CA ASN A 95 14.59 -16.56 7.03
C ASN A 95 14.65 -16.68 5.50
N ASN A 96 13.57 -17.12 4.86
CA ASN A 96 13.46 -17.30 3.41
C ASN A 96 12.34 -16.45 2.79
N PRO A 97 12.26 -15.13 3.05
CA PRO A 97 11.16 -14.28 2.59
C PRO A 97 11.26 -13.97 1.08
N PRO A 98 10.15 -13.56 0.44
CA PRO A 98 10.13 -13.18 -0.98
C PRO A 98 10.80 -11.83 -1.28
N LEU A 99 10.92 -10.96 -0.28
CA LEU A 99 11.68 -9.70 -0.33
C LEU A 99 12.84 -9.80 0.67
N LEU A 100 13.85 -8.95 0.55
CA LEU A 100 15.03 -8.98 1.41
C LEU A 100 14.97 -7.87 2.48
N PRO A 101 14.43 -8.12 3.69
CA PRO A 101 14.29 -7.09 4.71
C PRO A 101 15.62 -6.50 5.17
N SER A 102 16.70 -7.33 5.17
CA SER A 102 18.04 -6.90 5.55
C SER A 102 18.67 -5.89 4.61
N LEU A 103 18.12 -5.69 3.41
CA LEU A 103 18.57 -4.67 2.48
C LEU A 103 18.30 -3.25 3.01
N GLY A 104 17.26 -3.10 3.86
CA GLY A 104 16.85 -1.81 4.39
C GLY A 104 16.52 -0.79 3.31
N VAL A 105 16.79 0.49 3.60
CA VAL A 105 16.65 1.56 2.60
C VAL A 105 17.88 1.55 1.69
N HIS A 106 17.67 1.21 0.44
CA HIS A 106 18.73 0.98 -0.55
C HIS A 106 18.60 1.85 -1.81
N GLN A 107 17.45 2.48 -2.03
CA GLN A 107 17.26 3.42 -3.13
C GLN A 107 17.92 4.76 -2.81
N ASP A 108 18.33 5.49 -3.86
CA ASP A 108 18.86 6.85 -3.69
C ASP A 108 17.76 7.76 -3.10
N MET A 109 18.01 8.31 -1.93
CA MET A 109 17.09 9.19 -1.19
C MET A 109 17.51 10.67 -1.25
N SER A 110 18.51 11.01 -2.10
CA SER A 110 19.06 12.37 -2.24
C SER A 110 18.38 13.20 -3.32
N LEU A 111 17.46 12.62 -4.10
CA LEU A 111 16.68 13.30 -5.13
C LEU A 111 15.53 14.12 -4.52
N PRO A 112 14.95 15.10 -5.25
CA PRO A 112 13.81 15.87 -4.76
C PRO A 112 12.60 15.02 -4.37
N LEU A 113 11.77 15.49 -3.42
CA LEU A 113 10.53 14.79 -3.01
C LEU A 113 9.63 14.43 -4.18
N SER A 114 9.61 15.25 -5.24
CA SER A 114 8.83 14.96 -6.46
C SER A 114 9.26 13.68 -7.19
N HIS A 115 10.41 13.11 -6.86
CA HIS A 115 10.94 11.90 -7.50
C HIS A 115 10.55 10.59 -6.80
N TYR A 116 9.68 10.64 -5.80
CA TYR A 116 9.25 9.46 -5.05
C TYR A 116 7.74 9.30 -5.04
N PHE A 117 7.28 8.06 -5.06
CA PHE A 117 5.98 7.71 -4.54
C PHE A 117 6.05 7.78 -3.01
N ILE A 118 5.06 8.40 -2.39
CA ILE A 118 5.03 8.67 -0.95
C ILE A 118 3.81 8.00 -0.35
N TYR A 119 4.00 7.18 0.68
CA TYR A 119 2.92 6.46 1.34
C TYR A 119 1.95 7.44 2.01
N THR A 120 0.76 7.59 1.45
CA THR A 120 -0.15 8.71 1.77
C THR A 120 -1.47 8.22 2.35
N GLY A 121 -1.84 8.74 3.53
CA GLY A 121 -3.17 8.59 4.12
C GLY A 121 -4.13 9.69 3.67
N HIS A 122 -5.42 9.38 3.66
CA HIS A 122 -6.55 10.29 3.46
C HIS A 122 -7.38 10.30 4.73
N ASN A 123 -7.79 11.47 5.21
CA ASN A 123 -8.59 11.65 6.42
C ASN A 123 -8.12 10.73 7.56
N SER A 124 -6.81 10.84 7.87
CA SER A 124 -6.07 9.87 8.69
C SER A 124 -6.55 9.77 10.14
N TYR A 125 -7.45 10.64 10.55
CA TYR A 125 -8.07 10.74 11.88
C TYR A 125 -9.37 9.92 12.01
N LEU A 126 -9.97 9.41 10.91
CA LEU A 126 -11.24 8.67 10.93
C LEU A 126 -11.05 7.23 11.37
N THR A 127 -11.89 6.77 12.30
CA THR A 127 -11.88 5.39 12.80
C THR A 127 -12.65 4.40 11.93
N GLY A 128 -13.51 4.90 11.02
CA GLY A 128 -14.38 4.08 10.19
C GLY A 128 -14.86 4.79 8.93
N ASN A 129 -16.17 4.98 8.78
CA ASN A 129 -16.78 5.62 7.61
C ASN A 129 -16.60 7.16 7.60
N GLN A 130 -16.91 7.79 6.46
CA GLN A 130 -16.71 9.23 6.26
C GLN A 130 -17.83 10.10 6.87
N LEU A 131 -18.97 9.53 7.27
CA LEU A 131 -20.17 10.29 7.66
C LEU A 131 -20.41 10.36 9.16
N SER A 132 -20.14 9.28 9.90
CA SER A 132 -20.60 9.13 11.29
C SER A 132 -19.62 8.40 12.20
N SER A 133 -18.39 8.16 11.74
CA SER A 133 -17.38 7.55 12.61
C SER A 133 -16.74 8.58 13.53
N ASP A 134 -16.12 8.11 14.59
CA ASP A 134 -15.36 8.97 15.49
C ASP A 134 -14.04 9.41 14.87
N CYS A 135 -13.61 10.66 15.19
CA CYS A 135 -12.25 11.11 14.94
C CYS A 135 -11.35 10.77 16.13
N SER A 136 -10.15 10.33 15.84
CA SER A 136 -9.18 9.90 16.86
C SER A 136 -7.74 10.03 16.34
N ASP A 137 -6.79 10.10 17.26
CA ASP A 137 -5.37 10.00 16.97
C ASP A 137 -4.90 8.54 16.76
N VAL A 138 -5.68 7.55 17.16
CA VAL A 138 -5.32 6.13 17.04
C VAL A 138 -5.10 5.68 15.59
N PRO A 139 -5.95 6.01 14.61
CA PRO A 139 -5.68 5.70 13.21
C PRO A 139 -4.41 6.37 12.68
N ILE A 140 -4.07 7.58 13.15
CA ILE A 140 -2.83 8.29 12.81
C ILE A 140 -1.62 7.49 13.32
N ILE A 141 -1.65 7.05 14.58
CA ILE A 141 -0.61 6.22 15.19
C ILE A 141 -0.41 4.94 14.37
N ASN A 142 -1.49 4.23 14.08
CA ASN A 142 -1.45 2.99 13.30
C ASN A 142 -0.88 3.20 11.89
N ALA A 143 -1.26 4.29 11.23
CA ALA A 143 -0.74 4.65 9.91
C ALA A 143 0.78 4.93 9.95
N LEU A 144 1.25 5.72 10.92
CA LEU A 144 2.68 6.03 11.09
C LEU A 144 3.51 4.78 11.42
N GLN A 145 3.01 3.91 12.29
CA GLN A 145 3.66 2.63 12.62
C GLN A 145 3.72 1.67 11.43
N ARG A 146 2.78 1.78 10.49
CA ARG A 146 2.77 1.02 9.22
C ARG A 146 3.68 1.63 8.15
N GLY A 147 4.29 2.78 8.41
CA GLY A 147 5.22 3.44 7.49
C GLY A 147 4.60 4.55 6.63
N VAL A 148 3.34 4.94 6.85
CA VAL A 148 2.71 6.09 6.17
C VAL A 148 3.48 7.36 6.49
N ARG A 149 3.71 8.20 5.47
CA ARG A 149 4.53 9.42 5.55
C ARG A 149 3.75 10.69 5.26
N VAL A 150 2.48 10.60 4.85
CA VAL A 150 1.60 11.75 4.69
C VAL A 150 0.34 11.54 5.52
N ILE A 151 0.10 12.44 6.45
CA ILE A 151 -1.07 12.45 7.35
C ILE A 151 -1.93 13.67 6.99
N GLU A 152 -3.21 13.45 6.74
CA GLU A 152 -4.17 14.51 6.47
C GLU A 152 -5.04 14.79 7.67
N LEU A 153 -5.23 16.08 7.98
CA LEU A 153 -6.05 16.60 9.07
C LEU A 153 -6.93 17.73 8.56
N ASP A 154 -8.25 17.57 8.66
CA ASP A 154 -9.22 18.64 8.36
C ASP A 154 -9.44 19.45 9.63
N ILE A 155 -8.94 20.69 9.65
CA ILE A 155 -8.91 21.54 10.83
C ILE A 155 -10.03 22.57 10.80
N TRP A 156 -10.82 22.56 11.86
CA TRP A 156 -12.02 23.37 12.03
C TRP A 156 -12.02 24.11 13.37
N PRO A 157 -12.71 25.27 13.46
CA PRO A 157 -12.97 25.86 14.77
C PRO A 157 -13.73 24.87 15.66
N ASN A 158 -13.36 24.76 16.94
CA ASN A 158 -14.15 24.02 17.92
C ASN A 158 -15.52 24.70 18.18
N ALA A 159 -16.39 24.06 18.95
CA ALA A 159 -17.73 24.55 19.22
C ALA A 159 -17.77 25.95 19.85
N SER A 160 -16.79 26.31 20.69
CA SER A 160 -16.64 27.66 21.31
C SER A 160 -15.91 28.66 20.43
N LYS A 161 -15.38 28.25 19.28
CA LYS A 161 -14.59 29.05 18.32
C LYS A 161 -13.33 29.68 18.90
N ASP A 162 -12.83 29.14 20.00
CA ASP A 162 -11.62 29.59 20.69
C ASP A 162 -10.45 28.61 20.54
N ASN A 163 -10.68 27.44 19.94
CA ASN A 163 -9.68 26.42 19.74
C ASN A 163 -9.93 25.64 18.42
N VAL A 164 -9.09 24.65 18.10
CA VAL A 164 -9.12 23.92 16.84
C VAL A 164 -9.29 22.43 17.08
N ASP A 165 -10.29 21.88 16.40
CA ASP A 165 -10.57 20.45 16.35
C ASP A 165 -10.29 19.89 14.95
N VAL A 166 -10.09 18.57 14.89
CA VAL A 166 -10.00 17.79 13.66
C VAL A 166 -11.28 16.99 13.51
N LEU A 167 -11.98 17.20 12.41
CA LEU A 167 -13.22 16.48 12.08
C LEU A 167 -13.48 16.52 10.57
N HIS A 168 -14.24 15.58 10.06
CA HIS A 168 -14.72 15.63 8.69
C HIS A 168 -15.93 16.59 8.60
N GLY A 169 -15.70 17.77 8.09
CA GLY A 169 -16.70 18.85 8.06
C GLY A 169 -17.99 18.48 7.35
N ARG A 170 -19.10 19.10 7.77
CA ARG A 170 -20.47 18.86 7.23
C ARG A 170 -20.95 17.41 7.35
N THR A 171 -20.44 16.65 8.31
CA THR A 171 -20.81 15.26 8.63
C THR A 171 -21.18 15.13 10.11
N LEU A 172 -21.55 13.91 10.51
CA LEU A 172 -21.87 13.58 11.92
C LEU A 172 -20.66 12.97 12.66
N THR A 173 -19.45 13.16 12.13
CA THR A 173 -18.23 12.66 12.80
C THR A 173 -17.97 13.43 14.09
N SER A 174 -17.58 12.71 15.16
CA SER A 174 -17.22 13.35 16.42
C SER A 174 -15.80 13.95 16.33
N PRO A 175 -15.55 15.15 16.89
CA PRO A 175 -14.26 15.82 16.77
C PRO A 175 -13.17 15.20 17.67
N VAL A 176 -11.90 15.41 17.30
CA VAL A 176 -10.74 15.22 18.18
C VAL A 176 -9.90 16.49 18.20
N ALA A 177 -9.40 16.88 19.38
CA ALA A 177 -8.59 18.10 19.51
C ALA A 177 -7.30 18.01 18.67
N LEU A 178 -6.98 19.06 17.88
CA LEU A 178 -5.80 19.12 17.03
C LEU A 178 -4.50 18.82 17.81
N ILE A 179 -4.37 19.42 19.01
CA ILE A 179 -3.17 19.24 19.83
C ILE A 179 -2.91 17.77 20.20
N LYS A 180 -3.97 16.95 20.34
CA LYS A 180 -3.84 15.52 20.59
C LYS A 180 -3.24 14.80 19.36
N CYS A 181 -3.74 15.12 18.17
CA CYS A 181 -3.20 14.57 16.91
C CYS A 181 -1.72 14.98 16.72
N LEU A 182 -1.37 16.25 16.96
CA LEU A 182 0.00 16.73 16.81
C LEU A 182 0.97 16.03 17.77
N ARG A 183 0.57 15.80 19.02
CA ARG A 183 1.39 15.07 20.02
C ARG A 183 1.61 13.62 19.60
N SER A 184 0.57 12.93 19.14
CA SER A 184 0.68 11.56 18.65
C SER A 184 1.56 11.48 17.40
N ILE A 185 1.46 12.45 16.47
CA ILE A 185 2.37 12.52 15.33
C ILE A 185 3.82 12.70 15.80
N LYS A 186 4.09 13.61 16.73
CA LYS A 186 5.45 13.82 17.27
C LYS A 186 6.05 12.53 17.83
N GLU A 187 5.28 11.77 18.60
CA GLU A 187 5.71 10.56 19.26
C GLU A 187 6.00 9.42 18.26
N TYR A 188 5.13 9.26 17.25
CA TYR A 188 5.16 8.09 16.36
C TYR A 188 5.75 8.38 14.97
N ALA A 189 6.03 9.63 14.59
CA ALA A 189 6.48 10.01 13.25
C ALA A 189 7.68 9.20 12.76
N PHE A 190 8.63 8.89 13.64
CA PHE A 190 9.91 8.29 13.25
C PHE A 190 10.14 6.89 13.83
N VAL A 191 9.10 6.23 14.34
CA VAL A 191 9.19 4.86 14.88
C VAL A 191 9.44 3.85 13.76
N ALA A 192 8.70 3.92 12.66
CA ALA A 192 8.83 2.98 11.53
C ALA A 192 9.85 3.43 10.48
N SER A 193 10.18 4.72 10.38
CA SER A 193 11.06 5.26 9.35
C SER A 193 11.60 6.62 9.77
N GLU A 194 12.88 6.89 9.53
CA GLU A 194 13.51 8.19 9.80
C GLU A 194 13.18 9.27 8.76
N TYR A 195 12.54 8.91 7.65
CA TYR A 195 12.23 9.84 6.57
C TYR A 195 11.07 10.75 6.92
N PRO A 196 10.99 11.94 6.29
CA PRO A 196 10.10 13.00 6.73
C PRO A 196 8.63 12.57 6.73
N VAL A 197 7.86 13.21 7.62
CA VAL A 197 6.39 13.12 7.65
C VAL A 197 5.83 14.44 7.17
N VAL A 198 4.92 14.39 6.19
CA VAL A 198 4.15 15.54 5.71
C VAL A 198 2.80 15.54 6.40
N ILE A 199 2.46 16.66 7.05
CA ILE A 199 1.12 16.90 7.54
C ILE A 199 0.40 17.78 6.51
N THR A 200 -0.64 17.23 5.89
CA THR A 200 -1.53 17.97 5.01
C THR A 200 -2.67 18.51 5.83
N LEU A 201 -2.80 19.83 5.89
CA LEU A 201 -3.91 20.48 6.57
C LEU A 201 -4.98 20.85 5.52
N GLU A 202 -6.21 20.42 5.74
CA GLU A 202 -7.38 21.01 5.10
C GLU A 202 -7.92 22.09 6.03
N ASP A 203 -7.68 23.36 5.66
CA ASP A 203 -7.81 24.50 6.54
C ASP A 203 -9.14 25.22 6.34
N HIS A 204 -9.94 25.27 7.42
CA HIS A 204 -11.24 25.94 7.49
C HIS A 204 -11.27 27.01 8.61
N LEU A 205 -10.11 27.62 8.90
CA LEU A 205 -9.91 28.49 10.05
C LEU A 205 -9.89 29.98 9.68
N THR A 206 -10.24 30.79 10.65
CA THR A 206 -10.00 32.24 10.64
C THR A 206 -8.51 32.55 10.88
N PRO A 207 -7.99 33.73 10.48
CA PRO A 207 -6.59 34.12 10.70
C PRO A 207 -6.12 34.00 12.15
N ASP A 208 -6.97 34.29 13.11
CA ASP A 208 -6.65 34.19 14.55
C ASP A 208 -6.45 32.73 14.97
N LEU A 209 -7.28 31.82 14.50
CA LEU A 209 -7.13 30.40 14.78
C LEU A 209 -5.95 29.79 13.98
N GLN A 210 -5.62 30.31 12.80
CA GLN A 210 -4.40 29.95 12.07
C GLN A 210 -3.15 30.34 12.86
N ALA A 211 -3.11 31.55 13.46
CA ALA A 211 -2.02 31.94 14.35
C ALA A 211 -1.88 30.96 15.54
N LYS A 212 -3.01 30.56 16.12
CA LYS A 212 -3.03 29.57 17.21
C LYS A 212 -2.52 28.19 16.74
N VAL A 213 -2.89 27.74 15.54
CA VAL A 213 -2.35 26.50 14.95
C VAL A 213 -0.84 26.60 14.74
N ALA A 214 -0.36 27.76 14.26
CA ALA A 214 1.07 27.98 14.08
C ALA A 214 1.83 27.88 15.41
N GLU A 215 1.29 28.46 16.48
CA GLU A 215 1.85 28.31 17.82
C GLU A 215 1.85 26.85 18.28
N MET A 216 0.71 26.14 18.17
CA MET A 216 0.61 24.70 18.53
C MET A 216 1.62 23.84 17.79
N ILE A 217 1.77 24.02 16.47
CA ILE A 217 2.70 23.29 15.64
C ILE A 217 4.15 23.57 16.08
N THR A 218 4.51 24.84 16.23
CA THR A 218 5.85 25.26 16.61
C THR A 218 6.23 24.75 17.99
N GLN A 219 5.35 24.89 18.99
CA GLN A 219 5.57 24.40 20.35
C GLN A 219 5.64 22.85 20.38
N THR A 220 4.81 22.17 19.59
CA THR A 220 4.79 20.71 19.59
C THR A 220 6.03 20.14 18.93
N PHE A 221 6.40 20.59 17.74
CA PHE A 221 7.46 19.97 16.95
C PHE A 221 8.84 20.58 17.19
N GLY A 222 8.93 21.88 17.53
CA GLY A 222 10.22 22.53 17.80
C GLY A 222 11.22 22.31 16.67
N ASP A 223 12.42 21.83 17.02
CA ASP A 223 13.53 21.64 16.08
C ASP A 223 13.28 20.59 14.97
N ILE A 224 12.32 19.70 15.12
CA ILE A 224 11.97 18.72 14.08
C ILE A 224 11.04 19.30 13.01
N LEU A 225 10.49 20.51 13.21
CA LEU A 225 9.70 21.20 12.20
C LEU A 225 10.61 21.74 11.08
N PHE A 226 10.24 21.47 9.85
CA PHE A 226 10.90 22.07 8.69
C PHE A 226 10.20 23.36 8.30
N CYS A 227 10.87 24.49 8.46
CA CYS A 227 10.44 25.78 7.96
C CYS A 227 11.27 26.16 6.74
N PRO A 228 10.64 26.41 5.57
CA PRO A 228 11.36 26.81 4.38
C PRO A 228 12.00 28.20 4.53
N SER A 229 13.14 28.41 3.88
CA SER A 229 13.84 29.71 3.91
C SER A 229 13.18 30.78 3.05
N SER A 230 12.25 30.41 2.17
CA SER A 230 11.49 31.30 1.28
C SER A 230 10.06 30.80 1.13
N GLU A 231 9.11 31.69 0.82
CA GLU A 231 7.70 31.35 0.60
C GLU A 231 7.47 30.46 -0.63
N SER A 232 8.41 30.43 -1.57
CA SER A 232 8.34 29.54 -2.73
C SER A 232 9.66 28.82 -2.94
N LEU A 233 9.57 27.51 -3.14
CA LEU A 233 10.71 26.67 -3.46
C LEU A 233 10.86 26.53 -4.98
N LYS A 234 12.10 26.61 -5.49
CA LYS A 234 12.41 26.29 -6.90
C LYS A 234 12.45 24.78 -7.14
N GLU A 235 12.78 24.02 -6.12
CA GLU A 235 12.84 22.56 -6.11
C GLU A 235 12.49 22.05 -4.70
N PHE A 236 11.84 20.91 -4.62
CA PHE A 236 11.60 20.28 -3.34
C PHE A 236 12.90 19.72 -2.75
N PRO A 237 13.12 19.85 -1.43
CA PRO A 237 14.25 19.18 -0.78
C PRO A 237 14.14 17.67 -0.87
N SER A 238 15.23 16.96 -0.64
CA SER A 238 15.27 15.50 -0.71
C SER A 238 14.78 14.84 0.58
N PRO A 239 14.25 13.61 0.53
CA PRO A 239 13.94 12.85 1.75
C PRO A 239 15.16 12.69 2.67
N LYS A 240 16.37 12.55 2.11
CA LYS A 240 17.62 12.43 2.85
C LYS A 240 17.94 13.71 3.64
N SER A 241 17.78 14.89 3.04
CA SER A 241 18.03 16.18 3.71
C SER A 241 16.98 16.49 4.79
N LEU A 242 15.80 15.87 4.69
CA LEU A 242 14.66 16.06 5.59
C LEU A 242 14.50 14.91 6.60
N LYS A 243 15.52 14.08 6.79
CA LYS A 243 15.43 13.04 7.83
C LYS A 243 15.03 13.62 9.18
N LYS A 244 14.10 12.95 9.85
CA LYS A 244 13.54 13.34 11.15
C LYS A 244 12.94 14.75 11.16
N ARG A 245 12.32 15.18 10.02
CA ARG A 245 11.61 16.44 9.90
C ARG A 245 10.11 16.24 9.67
N ILE A 246 9.33 17.15 10.24
CA ILE A 246 7.89 17.32 9.96
C ILE A 246 7.73 18.47 8.97
N ILE A 247 6.92 18.27 7.94
CA ILE A 247 6.69 19.22 6.86
C ILE A 247 5.21 19.58 6.85
N ILE A 248 4.89 20.87 6.79
CA ILE A 248 3.49 21.32 6.66
C ILE A 248 3.17 21.56 5.19
N SER A 249 2.05 20.98 4.78
CA SER A 249 1.47 21.14 3.46
C SER A 249 0.01 21.56 3.61
N THR A 250 -0.42 22.62 2.98
CA THR A 250 -1.82 23.04 3.03
C THR A 250 -2.29 23.60 1.71
N LYS A 251 -3.59 23.51 1.47
CA LYS A 251 -4.29 24.41 0.57
C LYS A 251 -4.33 25.79 1.23
N PRO A 252 -4.40 26.88 0.44
CA PRO A 252 -4.79 28.17 1.01
C PRO A 252 -6.14 28.00 1.69
N PRO A 253 -6.36 28.69 2.86
CA PRO A 253 -7.64 28.64 3.51
C PRO A 253 -8.74 29.04 2.53
N LYS A 254 -9.84 28.31 2.50
CA LYS A 254 -11.07 28.81 1.87
C LYS A 254 -11.48 30.02 2.67
N GLU A 255 -11.58 31.18 2.02
CA GLU A 255 -12.21 32.30 2.68
C GLU A 255 -13.57 31.79 3.20
N TYR A 256 -13.80 31.98 4.48
CA TYR A 256 -15.12 31.84 5.05
C TYR A 256 -15.96 32.92 4.37
N LEU A 257 -16.48 32.61 3.21
CA LEU A 257 -17.58 33.39 2.67
C LEU A 257 -18.65 33.35 3.74
N GLU A 258 -18.90 34.50 4.36
CA GLU A 258 -20.06 34.69 5.24
C GLU A 258 -21.19 33.90 4.62
N ALA A 259 -21.75 32.99 5.41
CA ALA A 259 -22.78 32.09 4.97
C ALA A 259 -23.89 32.90 4.27
N LYS A 260 -23.84 32.92 2.94
CA LYS A 260 -25.08 33.14 2.19
C LYS A 260 -25.91 31.93 2.53
N GLU A 261 -26.94 32.18 3.33
CA GLU A 261 -28.00 31.23 3.65
C GLU A 261 -28.36 30.46 2.37
N VAL A 262 -27.81 29.28 2.24
CA VAL A 262 -28.27 28.34 1.24
C VAL A 262 -29.57 27.79 1.80
N GLN A 263 -30.68 28.25 1.21
CA GLN A 263 -31.99 27.67 1.42
C GLN A 263 -31.90 26.16 1.32
N GLU A 264 -32.25 25.52 2.45
CA GLU A 264 -32.49 24.09 2.53
C GLU A 264 -33.44 23.65 1.40
N LYS A 265 -32.91 22.90 0.47
CA LYS A 265 -33.73 21.99 -0.32
C LYS A 265 -33.54 20.62 0.27
N GLU A 266 -34.58 20.21 1.00
CA GLU A 266 -34.82 18.83 1.36
C GLU A 266 -34.81 17.97 0.10
N GLU A 267 -33.89 17.04 -0.02
CA GLU A 267 -34.03 15.90 -0.91
C GLU A 267 -34.11 14.61 -0.11
N GLU A 268 -35.22 13.94 -0.36
CA GLU A 268 -35.68 12.72 0.27
C GLU A 268 -34.69 11.55 0.11
N SER A 269 -34.57 10.83 1.21
CA SER A 269 -33.88 9.57 1.37
C SER A 269 -34.24 8.50 0.33
N HIS A 270 -33.27 8.00 -0.40
CA HIS A 270 -33.36 6.67 -0.97
C HIS A 270 -32.53 5.67 -0.15
N LYS A 271 -33.26 4.77 0.51
CA LYS A 271 -32.71 3.57 1.15
C LYS A 271 -32.02 2.70 0.10
N GLY A 272 -30.70 2.71 0.09
CA GLY A 272 -29.89 1.75 -0.66
C GLY A 272 -29.63 0.51 0.18
N LYS A 273 -29.92 -0.67 -0.36
CA LYS A 273 -29.53 -1.97 0.19
C LYS A 273 -28.00 -2.07 0.26
N PRO A 274 -27.41 -2.80 1.23
CA PRO A 274 -25.98 -3.01 1.27
C PRO A 274 -25.57 -3.87 0.07
N SER A 275 -24.84 -3.28 -0.86
CA SER A 275 -24.20 -4.00 -1.95
C SER A 275 -22.93 -4.64 -1.42
N GLY A 276 -22.82 -5.94 -1.53
CA GLY A 276 -21.59 -6.66 -1.22
C GLY A 276 -20.45 -6.21 -2.14
N ASP A 277 -19.34 -5.82 -1.54
CA ASP A 277 -18.14 -5.36 -2.23
C ASP A 277 -17.42 -6.50 -2.96
N GLU A 278 -17.84 -6.76 -4.19
CA GLU A 278 -17.01 -7.43 -5.18
C GLU A 278 -16.72 -6.47 -6.33
N GLU A 279 -15.63 -5.74 -6.21
CA GLU A 279 -15.03 -5.13 -7.39
C GLU A 279 -14.39 -6.22 -8.25
N ALA A 280 -15.15 -6.72 -9.21
CA ALA A 280 -14.60 -7.52 -10.31
C ALA A 280 -13.72 -6.60 -11.17
N TRP A 281 -12.42 -6.83 -11.20
CA TRP A 281 -11.54 -6.23 -12.19
C TRP A 281 -11.97 -6.70 -13.58
N GLY A 282 -12.58 -5.81 -14.37
CA GLY A 282 -12.93 -6.08 -15.76
C GLY A 282 -14.41 -5.97 -16.14
N LYS A 283 -15.32 -5.49 -15.26
CA LYS A 283 -16.66 -5.08 -15.67
C LYS A 283 -17.00 -3.72 -15.05
N GLU A 284 -17.21 -2.75 -15.91
CA GLU A 284 -17.73 -1.43 -15.55
C GLU A 284 -19.12 -1.57 -14.94
N VAL A 285 -19.31 -1.03 -13.75
CA VAL A 285 -20.62 -0.76 -13.20
C VAL A 285 -21.05 0.61 -13.74
N PRO A 286 -22.27 0.77 -14.30
CA PRO A 286 -22.73 2.06 -14.82
C PRO A 286 -22.68 3.12 -13.71
N SER A 287 -21.99 4.23 -13.98
CA SER A 287 -21.93 5.37 -13.08
C SER A 287 -23.32 5.99 -12.96
N LEU A 288 -23.87 5.99 -11.75
CA LEU A 288 -24.94 6.94 -11.41
C LEU A 288 -24.33 8.34 -11.48
N ARG A 289 -24.86 9.17 -12.37
CA ARG A 289 -24.54 10.60 -12.46
C ARG A 289 -24.98 11.26 -11.15
N GLY A 290 -24.02 11.52 -10.27
CA GLY A 290 -24.14 12.50 -9.22
C GLY A 290 -23.43 13.76 -9.71
N ASP A 291 -24.10 14.88 -9.71
CA ASP A 291 -23.49 16.18 -9.97
C ASP A 291 -22.40 16.40 -8.92
N ASP A 292 -21.14 16.23 -9.34
CA ASP A 292 -19.99 16.72 -8.58
C ASP A 292 -20.12 18.24 -8.60
N LEU A 293 -20.45 18.83 -7.44
CA LEU A 293 -20.23 20.25 -7.22
C LEU A 293 -18.72 20.44 -7.33
N ASP A 294 -18.28 20.87 -8.49
CA ASP A 294 -16.91 21.28 -8.74
C ASP A 294 -16.60 22.44 -7.78
N ASP A 295 -15.80 22.14 -6.74
CA ASP A 295 -15.10 23.17 -5.97
C ASP A 295 -14.03 23.79 -6.89
N GLU A 296 -14.45 24.64 -7.84
CA GLU A 296 -13.56 25.48 -8.62
C GLU A 296 -12.96 26.55 -7.71
N GLU A 297 -11.83 26.26 -7.11
CA GLU A 297 -11.03 27.25 -6.37
C GLU A 297 -10.25 28.12 -7.38
N ASP A 298 -10.63 29.38 -7.47
CA ASP A 298 -9.91 30.39 -8.22
C ASP A 298 -8.55 30.75 -7.62
N LEU A 299 -7.47 30.85 -8.41
CA LEU A 299 -6.15 31.27 -7.92
C LEU A 299 -6.14 32.68 -7.31
N ASP A 300 -6.98 33.60 -7.83
CA ASP A 300 -7.08 34.94 -7.25
C ASP A 300 -7.68 34.90 -5.86
N GLU A 301 -8.59 33.96 -5.57
CA GLU A 301 -9.10 33.69 -4.22
C GLU A 301 -8.04 33.02 -3.35
N ALA A 302 -7.28 32.07 -3.92
CA ALA A 302 -6.16 31.43 -3.23
C ALA A 302 -5.04 32.42 -2.91
N GLU A 303 -4.77 33.39 -3.77
CA GLU A 303 -3.74 34.42 -3.55
C GLU A 303 -4.20 35.49 -2.56
N LYS A 304 -5.47 35.92 -2.62
CA LYS A 304 -6.09 36.81 -1.62
C LYS A 304 -6.19 36.13 -0.24
N SER A 305 -6.56 34.87 -0.19
CA SER A 305 -6.60 34.08 1.03
C SER A 305 -5.22 33.92 1.67
N ARG A 306 -4.15 33.77 0.87
CA ARG A 306 -2.76 33.78 1.36
C ARG A 306 -2.36 35.10 1.97
N GLN A 307 -2.80 36.24 1.42
CA GLN A 307 -2.50 37.57 1.95
C GLN A 307 -3.18 37.82 3.30
N ASN A 308 -4.35 37.21 3.54
CA ASN A 308 -5.12 37.37 4.78
C ASN A 308 -4.72 36.37 5.88
N ALA A 309 -4.02 35.27 5.55
CA ALA A 309 -3.56 34.30 6.54
C ALA A 309 -2.50 34.93 7.48
N SER A 310 -2.43 34.45 8.74
CA SER A 310 -1.43 34.93 9.68
C SER A 310 -0.01 34.74 9.16
N ALA A 311 0.87 35.69 9.39
CA ALA A 311 2.26 35.62 8.91
C ALA A 311 3.01 34.43 9.51
N GLU A 312 2.71 34.09 10.76
CA GLU A 312 3.28 32.96 11.48
C GLU A 312 2.87 31.65 10.84
N TYR A 313 1.61 31.49 10.45
CA TYR A 313 1.08 30.30 9.80
C TYR A 313 1.67 30.12 8.40
N ARG A 314 1.74 31.20 7.60
CA ARG A 314 2.33 31.14 6.24
C ARG A 314 3.77 30.65 6.24
N ARG A 315 4.58 31.05 7.22
CA ARG A 315 5.99 30.66 7.34
C ARG A 315 6.20 29.16 7.57
N LEU A 316 5.19 28.46 8.10
CA LEU A 316 5.27 27.02 8.33
C LEU A 316 5.07 26.18 7.08
N ILE A 317 4.43 26.76 6.05
CA ILE A 317 3.99 26.02 4.88
C ILE A 317 5.17 25.82 3.93
N ALA A 318 5.62 24.56 3.78
CA ALA A 318 6.70 24.19 2.89
C ALA A 318 6.21 23.64 1.53
N ILE A 319 5.01 23.04 1.51
CA ILE A 319 4.39 22.53 0.28
C ILE A 319 3.08 23.27 0.07
N HIS A 320 3.07 24.19 -0.87
CA HIS A 320 1.88 24.96 -1.22
C HIS A 320 1.03 24.21 -2.23
N ALA A 321 -0.26 24.03 -1.91
CA ALA A 321 -1.25 23.60 -2.88
C ALA A 321 -1.77 24.80 -3.68
N GLY A 322 -2.01 24.62 -4.95
CA GLY A 322 -2.59 25.65 -5.81
C GLY A 322 -3.13 25.05 -7.11
N LYS A 323 -4.30 25.56 -7.51
CA LYS A 323 -4.95 25.23 -8.79
C LYS A 323 -5.11 26.54 -9.57
N PRO A 324 -4.35 26.76 -10.67
CA PRO A 324 -4.46 27.95 -11.50
C PRO A 324 -5.86 28.06 -12.14
N LYS A 325 -6.31 29.31 -12.36
CA LYS A 325 -7.45 29.59 -13.25
C LYS A 325 -7.13 29.16 -14.69
N GLY A 326 -8.11 28.71 -15.44
CA GLY A 326 -7.92 28.40 -16.86
C GLY A 326 -7.99 26.92 -17.22
N GLY A 327 -8.52 26.10 -16.30
CA GLY A 327 -8.74 24.69 -16.58
C GLY A 327 -7.51 23.80 -16.35
N LEU A 328 -7.63 22.52 -16.74
CA LEU A 328 -6.62 21.50 -16.46
C LEU A 328 -5.27 21.75 -17.14
N GLU A 329 -5.27 22.24 -18.37
CA GLU A 329 -4.03 22.55 -19.12
C GLU A 329 -3.17 23.58 -18.37
N GLU A 330 -3.81 24.63 -17.84
CA GLU A 330 -3.13 25.65 -17.05
C GLU A 330 -2.62 25.09 -15.72
N CYS A 331 -3.41 24.20 -15.11
CA CYS A 331 -3.02 23.50 -13.89
C CYS A 331 -1.80 22.59 -14.07
N LEU A 332 -1.56 22.05 -15.26
CA LEU A 332 -0.45 21.16 -15.56
C LEU A 332 0.80 21.88 -16.11
N LYS A 333 0.76 23.21 -16.31
CA LYS A 333 1.94 23.98 -16.68
C LYS A 333 3.02 23.93 -15.61
N VAL A 334 4.25 23.69 -16.04
CA VAL A 334 5.42 23.63 -15.17
C VAL A 334 6.08 25.00 -15.14
N ASP A 335 6.14 25.60 -13.94
CA ASP A 335 6.89 26.82 -13.70
C ASP A 335 8.37 26.48 -13.43
N PRO A 336 9.34 27.04 -14.15
CA PRO A 336 10.76 26.76 -13.93
C PRO A 336 11.29 27.30 -12.60
N ASP A 337 10.65 28.30 -12.02
CA ASP A 337 11.11 28.99 -10.80
C ASP A 337 10.34 28.59 -9.54
N LYS A 338 9.26 27.84 -9.67
CA LYS A 338 8.40 27.48 -8.55
C LYS A 338 7.84 26.07 -8.63
N VAL A 339 7.95 25.32 -7.56
CA VAL A 339 7.29 24.01 -7.42
C VAL A 339 6.05 24.13 -6.53
N ARG A 340 5.07 23.27 -6.80
CA ARG A 340 3.78 23.27 -6.08
C ARG A 340 3.18 21.87 -5.99
N ARG A 341 2.13 21.75 -5.19
CA ARG A 341 1.26 20.58 -5.16
C ARG A 341 -0.06 20.89 -5.90
N LEU A 342 -0.44 20.03 -6.85
CA LEU A 342 -1.79 19.96 -7.42
C LEU A 342 -2.54 18.83 -6.73
N SER A 343 -3.84 19.03 -6.43
CA SER A 343 -4.70 17.97 -5.91
C SER A 343 -5.84 17.72 -6.89
N LEU A 344 -6.09 16.45 -7.20
CA LEU A 344 -7.17 15.99 -8.07
C LEU A 344 -7.95 14.86 -7.35
N SER A 345 -9.27 14.83 -7.51
CA SER A 345 -10.02 13.64 -7.14
C SER A 345 -9.67 12.47 -8.07
N GLU A 346 -9.97 11.24 -7.66
CA GLU A 346 -9.77 10.07 -8.52
C GLU A 346 -10.46 10.23 -9.88
N LEU A 347 -11.69 10.78 -9.92
CA LEU A 347 -12.42 11.00 -11.17
C LEU A 347 -11.80 12.08 -12.06
N GLN A 348 -11.31 13.17 -11.44
CA GLN A 348 -10.59 14.21 -12.17
C GLN A 348 -9.29 13.66 -12.76
N LEU A 349 -8.57 12.80 -12.02
CA LEU A 349 -7.38 12.14 -12.55
C LEU A 349 -7.72 11.19 -13.70
N GLU A 350 -8.75 10.37 -13.59
CA GLU A 350 -9.19 9.47 -14.66
C GLU A 350 -9.47 10.23 -15.95
N LYS A 351 -10.30 11.28 -15.88
CA LYS A 351 -10.59 12.16 -17.02
C LYS A 351 -9.31 12.84 -17.57
N ALA A 352 -8.45 13.35 -16.68
CA ALA A 352 -7.20 13.98 -17.05
C ALA A 352 -6.24 13.00 -17.73
N ALA A 353 -6.14 11.78 -17.27
CA ALA A 353 -5.29 10.74 -17.83
C ALA A 353 -5.73 10.32 -19.24
N GLU A 354 -7.02 10.47 -19.59
CA GLU A 354 -7.52 10.19 -20.93
C GLU A 354 -7.02 11.21 -21.96
N THR A 355 -6.96 12.47 -21.59
CA THR A 355 -6.73 13.58 -22.54
C THR A 355 -5.34 14.22 -22.37
N HIS A 356 -4.79 14.24 -21.17
CA HIS A 356 -3.56 14.96 -20.79
C HIS A 356 -2.55 14.06 -20.04
N GLY A 357 -2.52 12.76 -20.32
CA GLY A 357 -1.67 11.81 -19.60
C GLY A 357 -0.19 12.16 -19.64
N LYS A 358 0.33 12.62 -20.81
CA LYS A 358 1.72 13.03 -20.98
C LYS A 358 2.04 14.32 -20.21
N GLU A 359 1.12 15.27 -20.18
CA GLU A 359 1.24 16.53 -19.42
C GLU A 359 1.28 16.26 -17.92
N ILE A 360 0.48 15.31 -17.43
CA ILE A 360 0.54 14.87 -16.04
C ILE A 360 1.91 14.30 -15.70
N VAL A 361 2.47 13.41 -16.55
CA VAL A 361 3.81 12.86 -16.34
C VAL A 361 4.87 13.97 -16.31
N ARG A 362 4.82 14.93 -17.24
CA ARG A 362 5.73 16.10 -17.24
C ARG A 362 5.59 16.93 -15.97
N PHE A 363 4.37 17.20 -15.54
CA PHE A 363 4.10 17.94 -14.32
C PHE A 363 4.70 17.24 -13.09
N THR A 364 4.49 15.93 -12.97
CA THR A 364 4.93 15.14 -11.81
C THR A 364 6.46 14.92 -11.76
N GLN A 365 7.23 15.25 -12.81
CA GLN A 365 8.69 15.24 -12.76
C GLN A 365 9.24 16.29 -11.79
N ARG A 366 8.59 17.43 -11.64
CA ARG A 366 9.03 18.53 -10.77
C ARG A 366 8.06 18.85 -9.65
N ASN A 367 6.77 18.76 -9.90
CA ASN A 367 5.70 19.11 -8.98
C ASN A 367 5.11 17.88 -8.29
N ILE A 368 4.40 18.09 -7.20
CA ILE A 368 3.69 17.02 -6.49
C ILE A 368 2.26 16.96 -6.99
N LEU A 369 1.81 15.79 -7.39
CA LEU A 369 0.40 15.49 -7.63
C LEU A 369 -0.12 14.65 -6.47
N ARG A 370 -1.19 15.16 -5.82
CA ARG A 370 -1.98 14.41 -4.83
C ARG A 370 -3.29 13.97 -5.46
N VAL A 371 -3.62 12.71 -5.30
CA VAL A 371 -4.90 12.13 -5.73
C VAL A 371 -5.67 11.70 -4.50
N TYR A 372 -6.97 12.00 -4.43
CA TYR A 372 -7.81 11.67 -3.28
C TYR A 372 -9.11 10.97 -3.71
N PRO A 373 -9.71 10.15 -2.82
CA PRO A 373 -10.96 9.43 -3.08
C PRO A 373 -12.10 10.39 -3.38
N LYS A 374 -13.03 10.02 -4.25
CA LYS A 374 -14.25 10.81 -4.49
C LYS A 374 -15.15 10.84 -3.24
N GLY A 375 -15.89 11.93 -3.07
CA GLY A 375 -16.76 12.15 -1.90
C GLY A 375 -17.84 11.08 -1.67
N THR A 376 -18.27 10.37 -2.73
CA THR A 376 -19.27 9.30 -2.64
C THR A 376 -18.75 8.00 -2.01
N ARG A 377 -17.45 7.90 -1.66
CA ARG A 377 -16.88 6.74 -0.94
C ARG A 377 -17.16 6.79 0.57
N ILE A 378 -18.43 6.89 0.92
CA ILE A 378 -18.94 7.07 2.29
C ILE A 378 -18.41 5.99 3.24
N THR A 379 -18.29 4.75 2.78
CA THR A 379 -17.79 3.59 3.57
C THR A 379 -16.27 3.53 3.67
N SER A 380 -15.56 4.59 3.30
CA SER A 380 -14.08 4.64 3.28
C SER A 380 -13.44 3.58 2.38
N THR A 381 -14.09 3.21 1.28
CA THR A 381 -13.48 2.38 0.23
C THR A 381 -12.40 3.17 -0.51
N ASN A 382 -11.51 2.46 -1.21
CA ASN A 382 -10.40 3.05 -1.95
C ASN A 382 -10.53 2.77 -3.46
N TYR A 383 -9.90 3.62 -4.26
CA TYR A 383 -9.83 3.54 -5.72
C TYR A 383 -8.57 2.79 -6.19
N ASN A 384 -8.46 2.53 -7.49
CA ASN A 384 -7.28 1.88 -8.06
C ASN A 384 -6.06 2.84 -8.05
N PRO A 385 -5.00 2.54 -7.27
CA PRO A 385 -3.86 3.45 -7.14
C PRO A 385 -2.97 3.49 -8.39
N LEU A 386 -3.07 2.47 -9.25
CA LEU A 386 -2.19 2.31 -10.42
C LEU A 386 -2.29 3.50 -11.38
N ILE A 387 -3.50 4.07 -11.59
CA ILE A 387 -3.67 5.23 -12.47
C ILE A 387 -2.81 6.39 -11.99
N GLY A 388 -2.79 6.66 -10.69
CA GLY A 388 -1.93 7.70 -10.12
C GLY A 388 -0.45 7.39 -10.31
N TRP A 389 0.00 6.18 -10.00
CA TRP A 389 1.40 5.80 -10.10
C TRP A 389 1.92 5.76 -11.53
N MET A 390 1.12 5.26 -12.49
CA MET A 390 1.50 5.26 -13.91
C MET A 390 1.73 6.66 -14.47
N HIS A 391 1.08 7.68 -13.90
CA HIS A 391 1.27 9.09 -14.26
C HIS A 391 2.21 9.83 -13.31
N GLY A 392 2.92 9.12 -12.44
CA GLY A 392 3.95 9.67 -11.56
C GLY A 392 3.42 10.43 -10.34
N ALA A 393 2.13 10.30 -9.99
CA ALA A 393 1.57 10.92 -8.79
C ALA A 393 2.31 10.45 -7.53
N GLN A 394 2.82 11.40 -6.75
CA GLN A 394 3.58 11.12 -5.54
C GLN A 394 2.68 10.73 -4.37
N MET A 395 1.55 11.42 -4.21
CA MET A 395 0.66 11.29 -3.07
C MET A 395 -0.69 10.70 -3.52
N VAL A 396 -0.78 9.39 -3.63
CA VAL A 396 -2.04 8.67 -3.87
C VAL A 396 -2.67 8.41 -2.52
N ALA A 397 -3.62 9.26 -2.10
CA ALA A 397 -4.15 9.27 -0.76
C ALA A 397 -5.23 8.20 -0.53
N PHE A 398 -5.09 7.43 0.56
CA PHE A 398 -5.96 6.28 0.85
C PHE A 398 -6.55 6.32 2.25
N ASN A 399 -7.78 5.85 2.35
CA ASN A 399 -8.45 5.54 3.62
C ASN A 399 -7.77 4.30 4.24
N MET A 400 -6.80 4.52 5.13
CA MET A 400 -6.00 3.44 5.73
C MET A 400 -6.79 2.56 6.69
N GLN A 401 -7.91 3.05 7.22
CA GLN A 401 -8.88 2.29 8.02
C GLN A 401 -9.79 1.37 7.18
N GLY A 402 -9.77 1.53 5.84
CA GLY A 402 -10.53 0.72 4.90
C GLY A 402 -10.01 -0.72 4.76
N TYR A 403 -10.50 -1.40 3.74
CA TYR A 403 -10.09 -2.76 3.36
C TYR A 403 -10.23 -2.96 1.85
N GLY A 404 -9.81 -4.10 1.35
CA GLY A 404 -10.01 -4.49 -0.04
C GLY A 404 -8.78 -4.36 -0.92
N ARG A 405 -8.93 -4.75 -2.19
CA ARG A 405 -7.83 -4.98 -3.14
C ARG A 405 -6.97 -3.76 -3.41
N SER A 406 -7.58 -2.59 -3.52
CA SER A 406 -6.85 -1.33 -3.73
C SER A 406 -5.89 -1.04 -2.57
N LEU A 407 -6.33 -1.28 -1.32
CA LEU A 407 -5.48 -1.11 -0.14
C LEU A 407 -4.35 -2.15 -0.09
N TRP A 408 -4.58 -3.39 -0.58
CA TRP A 408 -3.52 -4.40 -0.68
C TRP A 408 -2.42 -3.98 -1.65
N LEU A 409 -2.77 -3.37 -2.80
CA LEU A 409 -1.81 -2.81 -3.74
C LEU A 409 -1.00 -1.68 -3.09
N MET A 410 -1.67 -0.79 -2.34
CA MET A 410 -1.00 0.27 -1.59
C MET A 410 0.02 -0.30 -0.60
N HIS A 411 -0.38 -1.27 0.23
CA HIS A 411 0.55 -1.94 1.13
C HIS A 411 1.68 -2.67 0.39
N GLY A 412 1.39 -3.26 -0.78
CA GLY A 412 2.36 -3.94 -1.63
C GLY A 412 3.44 -3.01 -2.15
N MET A 413 3.06 -1.86 -2.70
CA MET A 413 3.97 -0.83 -3.21
C MET A 413 4.99 -0.41 -2.14
N PHE A 414 4.51 -0.12 -0.94
CA PHE A 414 5.36 0.41 0.13
C PHE A 414 6.05 -0.66 0.99
N LYS A 415 6.02 -1.94 0.59
CA LYS A 415 7.00 -2.93 1.07
C LYS A 415 8.38 -2.72 0.46
N ALA A 416 8.46 -2.05 -0.68
CA ALA A 416 9.72 -1.71 -1.34
C ALA A 416 10.57 -0.75 -0.51
N ASN A 417 11.85 -0.67 -0.85
CA ASN A 417 12.83 0.24 -0.24
C ASN A 417 12.87 0.14 1.30
N GLY A 418 12.85 -1.09 1.81
CA GLY A 418 12.90 -1.36 3.25
C GLY A 418 11.65 -0.91 4.02
N GLY A 419 10.53 -0.65 3.35
CA GLY A 419 9.29 -0.21 3.99
C GLY A 419 9.34 1.22 4.55
N CYS A 420 10.27 2.05 4.09
CA CYS A 420 10.49 3.40 4.64
C CYS A 420 9.40 4.43 4.29
N GLY A 421 8.41 4.04 3.46
CA GLY A 421 7.31 4.89 3.04
C GLY A 421 7.61 5.83 1.86
N TYR A 422 8.81 5.73 1.28
CA TYR A 422 9.26 6.40 0.06
C TYR A 422 9.79 5.38 -0.92
N VAL A 423 9.28 5.39 -2.14
CA VAL A 423 9.74 4.51 -3.24
C VAL A 423 10.13 5.40 -4.42
N LYS A 424 11.40 5.32 -4.85
CA LYS A 424 11.88 6.10 -5.99
C LYS A 424 11.09 5.73 -7.23
N LYS A 425 10.59 6.73 -7.96
CA LYS A 425 9.92 6.52 -9.24
C LYS A 425 10.90 5.95 -10.26
N PRO A 426 10.43 5.07 -11.17
CA PRO A 426 11.24 4.60 -12.29
C PRO A 426 11.76 5.76 -13.15
N ASP A 427 12.94 5.60 -13.73
CA ASP A 427 13.64 6.67 -14.46
C ASP A 427 12.83 7.23 -15.65
N PHE A 428 12.00 6.39 -16.29
CA PHE A 428 11.12 6.84 -17.38
C PHE A 428 9.99 7.78 -16.93
N LEU A 429 9.67 7.82 -15.62
CA LEU A 429 8.77 8.82 -15.03
C LEU A 429 9.51 10.09 -14.56
N LEU A 430 10.83 10.05 -14.46
CA LEU A 430 11.64 11.16 -13.93
C LEU A 430 12.22 12.05 -15.03
N LYS A 431 12.46 11.47 -16.19
CA LYS A 431 13.16 12.15 -17.30
C LYS A 431 12.44 11.88 -18.61
N PRO A 432 12.39 12.87 -19.52
CA PRO A 432 11.94 12.61 -20.88
C PRO A 432 12.89 11.62 -21.57
N THR A 433 12.39 10.93 -22.57
CA THR A 433 13.20 10.07 -23.46
C THR A 433 14.19 10.89 -24.27
N LEU A 434 15.11 10.24 -24.98
CA LEU A 434 16.06 10.90 -25.89
C LEU A 434 15.35 11.73 -27.00
N SER A 435 14.12 11.38 -27.35
CA SER A 435 13.26 12.12 -28.28
C SER A 435 12.47 13.26 -27.62
N ASN A 436 12.76 13.59 -26.36
CA ASN A 436 12.01 14.56 -25.54
C ASN A 436 10.53 14.20 -25.32
N ASP A 437 10.17 12.93 -25.49
CA ASP A 437 8.85 12.40 -25.16
C ASP A 437 8.85 11.83 -23.73
N VAL A 438 7.67 11.68 -23.14
CA VAL A 438 7.49 11.12 -21.80
C VAL A 438 6.76 9.78 -21.88
N PHE A 439 6.86 9.00 -20.82
CA PHE A 439 6.14 7.74 -20.70
C PHE A 439 4.63 7.94 -20.88
N ASP A 440 4.04 7.06 -21.68
CA ASP A 440 2.60 6.99 -21.91
C ASP A 440 2.12 5.57 -21.56
N PRO A 441 1.34 5.38 -20.48
CA PRO A 441 0.88 4.06 -20.06
C PRO A 441 -0.11 3.40 -21.03
N LYS A 442 -0.63 4.15 -22.03
CA LYS A 442 -1.52 3.63 -23.08
C LYS A 442 -0.77 2.96 -24.22
N VAL A 443 0.51 3.28 -24.38
CA VAL A 443 1.35 2.71 -25.45
C VAL A 443 1.92 1.40 -24.99
N GLN A 444 1.58 0.32 -25.69
CA GLN A 444 2.13 -0.99 -25.43
C GLN A 444 3.62 -1.00 -25.78
N LEU A 445 4.44 -1.31 -24.78
CA LEU A 445 5.89 -1.47 -24.92
C LEU A 445 6.26 -2.94 -25.16
N SER A 446 7.47 -3.18 -25.65
CA SER A 446 8.02 -4.54 -25.76
C SER A 446 8.21 -5.16 -24.38
N VAL A 447 7.99 -6.47 -24.30
CA VAL A 447 8.23 -7.24 -23.09
C VAL A 447 9.72 -7.20 -22.73
N LYS A 448 10.03 -6.77 -21.51
CA LYS A 448 11.39 -6.70 -20.95
C LYS A 448 11.81 -8.02 -20.30
N THR A 449 10.88 -8.69 -19.65
CA THR A 449 11.10 -9.93 -18.93
C THR A 449 9.78 -10.67 -18.72
N THR A 450 9.84 -11.97 -18.46
CA THR A 450 8.68 -12.77 -18.08
C THR A 450 8.87 -13.29 -16.66
N LEU A 451 7.95 -12.96 -15.75
CA LEU A 451 7.92 -13.53 -14.42
C LEU A 451 7.16 -14.86 -14.46
N LYS A 452 7.86 -15.95 -14.16
CA LYS A 452 7.26 -17.26 -13.91
C LYS A 452 7.07 -17.45 -12.42
N VAL A 453 5.82 -17.74 -12.02
CA VAL A 453 5.41 -17.96 -10.63
C VAL A 453 4.92 -19.39 -10.49
N THR A 454 5.52 -20.15 -9.58
CA THR A 454 5.07 -21.51 -9.22
C THR A 454 4.44 -21.48 -7.84
N VAL A 455 3.22 -21.96 -7.70
CA VAL A 455 2.54 -22.15 -6.41
C VAL A 455 2.70 -23.61 -6.00
N TYR A 456 3.59 -23.89 -5.05
CA TYR A 456 3.83 -25.27 -4.62
C TYR A 456 2.75 -25.74 -3.66
N MET A 457 2.62 -25.08 -2.52
CA MET A 457 1.66 -25.44 -1.48
C MET A 457 1.42 -24.30 -0.49
N GLY A 458 0.45 -24.49 0.40
CA GLY A 458 0.19 -23.58 1.51
C GLY A 458 -0.06 -24.30 2.82
N GLU A 459 0.17 -23.59 3.94
CA GLU A 459 -0.08 -24.10 5.29
C GLU A 459 -0.49 -22.98 6.24
N GLY A 460 -0.92 -23.35 7.44
CA GLY A 460 -1.15 -22.44 8.57
C GLY A 460 -2.61 -22.08 8.84
N TRP A 461 -3.53 -22.24 7.90
CA TRP A 461 -4.94 -21.87 8.08
C TRP A 461 -5.60 -22.54 9.28
N TYR A 462 -5.30 -23.82 9.52
CA TYR A 462 -5.83 -24.56 10.67
C TYR A 462 -5.53 -23.91 12.03
N TYR A 463 -4.44 -23.15 12.14
CA TYR A 463 -4.01 -22.49 13.38
C TYR A 463 -4.54 -21.06 13.51
N ASP A 464 -4.71 -20.35 12.41
CA ASP A 464 -5.05 -18.92 12.39
C ASP A 464 -6.56 -18.67 12.25
N PHE A 465 -7.32 -19.65 11.75
CA PHE A 465 -8.76 -19.53 11.52
C PHE A 465 -9.57 -20.40 12.45
N LYS A 466 -10.76 -19.93 12.83
CA LYS A 466 -11.76 -20.76 13.49
C LYS A 466 -12.27 -21.81 12.51
N GLN A 467 -12.59 -23.01 13.00
CA GLN A 467 -13.15 -24.10 12.18
C GLN A 467 -14.42 -23.72 11.41
N THR A 468 -15.16 -22.72 11.90
CA THR A 468 -16.41 -22.24 11.31
C THR A 468 -16.21 -21.09 10.32
N HIS A 469 -14.96 -20.74 9.98
CA HIS A 469 -14.67 -19.67 9.02
C HIS A 469 -14.78 -20.15 7.59
N PHE A 470 -14.42 -21.39 7.36
CA PHE A 470 -14.53 -22.09 6.10
C PHE A 470 -15.66 -23.11 6.16
N ASP A 471 -15.68 -24.08 5.28
CA ASP A 471 -16.69 -25.11 5.22
C ASP A 471 -16.93 -25.80 6.58
N GLN A 472 -18.20 -25.92 6.98
CA GLN A 472 -18.58 -26.52 8.27
C GLN A 472 -18.59 -28.05 8.26
N PHE A 473 -18.63 -28.66 7.08
CA PHE A 473 -18.89 -30.10 6.91
C PHE A 473 -17.67 -30.89 6.45
N SER A 474 -16.65 -30.21 5.97
CA SER A 474 -15.38 -30.79 5.48
C SER A 474 -14.19 -29.88 5.77
N PRO A 475 -12.94 -30.35 5.59
CA PRO A 475 -11.81 -29.44 5.45
C PRO A 475 -11.99 -28.51 4.24
N PRO A 476 -11.36 -27.32 4.24
CA PRO A 476 -11.58 -26.31 3.18
C PRO A 476 -11.10 -26.77 1.78
N ASP A 477 -11.73 -26.17 0.77
CA ASP A 477 -11.46 -26.38 -0.66
C ASP A 477 -10.66 -25.20 -1.21
N PHE A 478 -9.34 -25.19 -1.04
CA PHE A 478 -8.52 -24.02 -1.34
C PHE A 478 -8.08 -23.92 -2.80
N TYR A 479 -8.10 -22.70 -3.33
CA TYR A 479 -7.39 -22.31 -4.54
C TYR A 479 -6.64 -20.99 -4.35
N THR A 480 -5.61 -20.77 -5.17
CA THR A 480 -4.79 -19.56 -5.14
C THR A 480 -4.97 -18.79 -6.44
N ARG A 481 -5.25 -17.49 -6.34
CA ARG A 481 -5.19 -16.54 -7.46
C ARG A 481 -3.83 -15.86 -7.46
N VAL A 482 -3.20 -15.80 -8.61
CA VAL A 482 -1.89 -15.16 -8.82
C VAL A 482 -1.97 -14.29 -10.05
N GLY A 483 -1.52 -13.06 -9.95
CA GLY A 483 -1.54 -12.15 -11.10
C GLY A 483 -0.73 -10.90 -10.92
N ILE A 484 -0.64 -10.13 -11.97
CA ILE A 484 0.03 -8.85 -12.03
C ILE A 484 -0.99 -7.73 -12.00
N ALA A 485 -0.72 -6.73 -11.17
CA ALA A 485 -1.36 -5.43 -11.18
C ALA A 485 -0.29 -4.38 -11.56
N GLY A 486 -0.44 -3.75 -12.70
CA GLY A 486 0.54 -2.83 -13.29
C GLY A 486 -0.09 -1.99 -14.39
N VAL A 487 0.68 -1.68 -15.42
CA VAL A 487 0.12 -1.04 -16.63
C VAL A 487 -0.92 -1.97 -17.27
N PRO A 488 -1.91 -1.43 -18.02
CA PRO A 488 -3.04 -2.24 -18.51
C PRO A 488 -2.64 -3.51 -19.24
N TYR A 489 -1.62 -3.48 -20.09
CA TYR A 489 -1.18 -4.62 -20.90
C TYR A 489 -0.29 -5.63 -20.14
N ASP A 490 0.23 -5.30 -18.95
CA ASP A 490 0.90 -6.24 -18.05
C ASP A 490 -0.07 -6.89 -17.04
N THR A 491 -1.28 -6.35 -16.91
CA THR A 491 -2.26 -6.78 -15.91
C THR A 491 -2.94 -8.08 -16.35
N ASP A 492 -2.76 -9.14 -15.56
CA ASP A 492 -3.35 -10.45 -15.79
C ASP A 492 -3.58 -11.17 -14.45
N MET A 493 -4.60 -12.05 -14.38
CA MET A 493 -4.93 -12.81 -13.18
C MET A 493 -5.28 -14.26 -13.53
N LYS A 494 -4.52 -15.19 -12.96
CA LYS A 494 -4.70 -16.63 -13.12
C LYS A 494 -5.06 -17.28 -11.79
N LYS A 495 -5.57 -18.50 -11.84
CA LYS A 495 -5.87 -19.26 -10.62
C LYS A 495 -5.45 -20.72 -10.76
N THR A 496 -5.06 -21.33 -9.65
CA THR A 496 -4.81 -22.76 -9.54
C THR A 496 -6.11 -23.55 -9.61
N LYS A 497 -6.00 -24.86 -9.79
CA LYS A 497 -7.11 -25.78 -9.51
C LYS A 497 -7.45 -25.74 -8.02
N THR A 498 -8.71 -25.98 -7.69
CA THR A 498 -9.16 -26.18 -6.32
C THR A 498 -8.59 -27.47 -5.75
N LYS A 499 -8.15 -27.45 -4.49
CA LYS A 499 -7.72 -28.62 -3.72
C LYS A 499 -8.74 -28.89 -2.64
N GLU A 500 -9.55 -29.88 -2.88
CA GLU A 500 -10.68 -30.24 -2.05
C GLU A 500 -10.27 -30.91 -0.73
N ASP A 501 -11.08 -30.69 0.31
CA ASP A 501 -10.99 -31.35 1.63
C ASP A 501 -9.58 -31.27 2.27
N ASN A 502 -8.84 -30.14 2.16
CA ASN A 502 -7.44 -30.16 2.53
C ASN A 502 -6.93 -28.87 3.22
N TRP A 503 -6.52 -28.96 4.50
CA TRP A 503 -5.86 -27.88 5.25
C TRP A 503 -4.42 -27.57 4.82
N LEU A 504 -3.81 -28.47 4.00
CA LEU A 504 -2.43 -28.38 3.50
C LEU A 504 -2.42 -28.56 1.98
N PRO A 505 -3.06 -27.63 1.23
CA PRO A 505 -3.20 -27.78 -0.22
C PRO A 505 -1.85 -27.74 -0.91
N SER A 506 -1.63 -28.67 -1.84
CA SER A 506 -0.46 -28.73 -2.73
C SER A 506 -0.92 -28.64 -4.18
N TRP A 507 -0.50 -27.57 -4.88
CA TRP A 507 -0.92 -27.29 -6.25
C TRP A 507 0.14 -27.70 -7.27
N ASN A 508 1.40 -27.31 -7.09
CA ASN A 508 2.50 -27.48 -8.06
C ASN A 508 2.16 -26.90 -9.43
N GLU A 509 1.52 -25.75 -9.47
CA GLU A 509 1.09 -25.10 -10.70
C GLU A 509 1.94 -23.87 -10.99
N ALA A 510 2.35 -23.71 -12.25
CA ALA A 510 3.18 -22.59 -12.70
C ALA A 510 2.43 -21.69 -13.68
N PHE A 511 2.63 -20.39 -13.53
CA PHE A 511 2.05 -19.35 -14.37
C PHE A 511 3.15 -18.43 -14.90
N GLN A 512 2.96 -17.88 -16.10
CA GLN A 512 3.90 -16.92 -16.70
C GLN A 512 3.19 -15.61 -16.97
N PHE A 513 3.90 -14.50 -16.67
CA PHE A 513 3.43 -13.14 -16.82
C PHE A 513 4.49 -12.34 -17.59
N PRO A 514 4.27 -12.10 -18.91
CA PRO A 514 5.12 -11.18 -19.66
C PRO A 514 4.98 -9.76 -19.12
N LEU A 515 6.09 -9.07 -18.90
CA LEU A 515 6.12 -7.74 -18.31
C LEU A 515 6.88 -6.76 -19.23
N ALA A 516 6.18 -5.72 -19.65
CA ALA A 516 6.77 -4.62 -20.39
C ALA A 516 7.26 -3.50 -19.45
N VAL A 517 6.58 -3.33 -18.30
CA VAL A 517 6.92 -2.33 -17.27
C VAL A 517 7.03 -2.98 -15.88
N PRO A 518 8.01 -3.88 -15.68
CA PRO A 518 8.18 -4.57 -14.40
C PRO A 518 8.39 -3.61 -13.22
N GLU A 519 8.90 -2.39 -13.48
CA GLU A 519 9.16 -1.36 -12.46
C GLU A 519 7.89 -0.73 -11.85
N LEU A 520 6.71 -0.97 -12.44
CA LEU A 520 5.40 -0.58 -11.89
C LEU A 520 4.51 -1.79 -11.60
N ALA A 521 5.02 -3.01 -11.77
CA ALA A 521 4.26 -4.24 -11.59
C ALA A 521 4.24 -4.68 -10.12
N LEU A 522 3.07 -4.98 -9.60
CA LEU A 522 2.86 -5.63 -8.31
C LEU A 522 2.35 -7.06 -8.53
N LEU A 523 3.04 -8.04 -7.97
CA LEU A 523 2.57 -9.42 -7.92
C LEU A 523 1.50 -9.53 -6.84
N ARG A 524 0.29 -9.87 -7.23
CA ARG A 524 -0.88 -10.02 -6.37
C ARG A 524 -1.19 -11.50 -6.17
N ILE A 525 -1.35 -11.91 -4.92
CA ILE A 525 -1.60 -13.29 -4.50
C ILE A 525 -2.78 -13.28 -3.54
N GLU A 526 -3.79 -14.14 -3.81
CA GLU A 526 -4.97 -14.31 -2.96
C GLU A 526 -5.27 -15.79 -2.83
N VAL A 527 -5.60 -16.24 -1.63
CA VAL A 527 -6.12 -17.59 -1.38
C VAL A 527 -7.58 -17.48 -0.98
N HIS A 528 -8.38 -18.31 -1.59
CA HIS A 528 -9.80 -18.45 -1.30
C HIS A 528 -10.14 -19.91 -1.08
N GLU A 529 -11.14 -20.12 -0.30
CA GLU A 529 -11.86 -21.37 -0.17
C GLU A 529 -13.06 -21.31 -1.11
N TYR A 530 -13.24 -22.36 -1.91
CA TYR A 530 -14.29 -22.46 -2.91
C TYR A 530 -15.58 -22.98 -2.30
N ASP A 531 -16.66 -22.22 -2.42
CA ASP A 531 -18.00 -22.63 -2.03
C ASP A 531 -18.91 -22.71 -3.28
N MET A 532 -19.64 -23.83 -3.41
CA MET A 532 -20.60 -24.02 -4.51
C MET A 532 -21.89 -23.24 -4.33
N SER A 533 -22.27 -22.91 -3.10
CA SER A 533 -23.58 -22.35 -2.73
C SER A 533 -23.52 -20.89 -2.31
N GLU A 534 -22.36 -20.41 -1.91
CA GLU A 534 -22.14 -19.08 -1.36
C GLU A 534 -20.94 -18.40 -2.02
N LYS A 535 -20.57 -17.26 -1.51
CA LYS A 535 -19.39 -16.52 -1.93
C LYS A 535 -18.15 -17.17 -1.33
N ASP A 536 -17.14 -17.42 -2.16
CA ASP A 536 -15.84 -17.98 -1.74
C ASP A 536 -15.28 -17.27 -0.51
N ASP A 537 -14.92 -18.06 0.50
CA ASP A 537 -14.35 -17.53 1.71
C ASP A 537 -12.88 -17.10 1.52
N PHE A 538 -12.53 -16.04 2.25
CA PHE A 538 -11.22 -15.42 2.10
C PHE A 538 -10.18 -16.09 3.01
N GLY A 539 -9.16 -16.70 2.40
CA GLY A 539 -8.06 -17.39 3.08
C GLY A 539 -6.79 -16.56 3.28
N GLY A 540 -6.69 -15.36 2.68
CA GLY A 540 -5.53 -14.49 2.85
C GLY A 540 -5.03 -13.88 1.54
N GLN A 541 -4.21 -12.83 1.65
CA GLN A 541 -3.67 -12.12 0.49
C GLN A 541 -2.25 -11.59 0.75
N THR A 542 -1.52 -11.30 -0.32
CA THR A 542 -0.35 -10.41 -0.29
C THR A 542 -0.12 -9.77 -1.64
N CYS A 543 0.46 -8.56 -1.63
CA CYS A 543 0.99 -7.92 -2.82
C CYS A 543 2.49 -7.66 -2.61
N LEU A 544 3.28 -7.87 -3.68
CA LEU A 544 4.74 -7.78 -3.64
C LEU A 544 5.25 -6.96 -4.84
N PRO A 545 6.19 -6.01 -4.64
CA PRO A 545 6.79 -5.28 -5.75
C PRO A 545 7.66 -6.22 -6.58
N VAL A 546 7.36 -6.33 -7.88
CA VAL A 546 8.06 -7.28 -8.78
C VAL A 546 9.55 -6.95 -8.88
N TRP A 547 9.89 -5.66 -8.90
CA TRP A 547 11.29 -5.18 -9.03
C TRP A 547 12.19 -5.47 -7.80
N GLU A 548 11.60 -5.86 -6.67
CA GLU A 548 12.36 -6.28 -5.47
C GLU A 548 12.14 -7.77 -5.13
N LEU A 549 11.40 -8.48 -6.00
CA LEU A 549 11.08 -9.88 -5.76
C LEU A 549 12.33 -10.76 -5.93
N ARG A 550 12.61 -11.58 -4.93
CA ARG A 550 13.74 -12.52 -4.96
C ARG A 550 13.40 -13.75 -5.75
N SER A 551 14.25 -14.09 -6.73
CA SER A 551 14.18 -15.38 -7.44
C SER A 551 14.35 -16.57 -6.51
N GLY A 552 13.92 -17.75 -6.94
CA GLY A 552 14.00 -19.01 -6.23
C GLY A 552 12.73 -19.37 -5.47
N ILE A 553 12.85 -20.29 -4.52
CA ILE A 553 11.72 -20.81 -3.73
C ILE A 553 11.63 -20.02 -2.43
N ARG A 554 10.48 -19.42 -2.15
CA ARG A 554 10.28 -18.46 -1.05
C ARG A 554 9.07 -18.79 -0.20
N ALA A 555 9.16 -18.51 1.10
CA ALA A 555 8.03 -18.49 2.01
C ALA A 555 7.31 -17.15 1.90
N VAL A 556 6.07 -17.17 1.44
CA VAL A 556 5.25 -15.97 1.20
C VAL A 556 4.19 -15.87 2.29
N PRO A 557 4.34 -14.98 3.28
CA PRO A 557 3.33 -14.79 4.33
C PRO A 557 2.08 -14.14 3.75
N LEU A 558 0.92 -14.55 4.25
CA LEU A 558 -0.35 -13.96 3.90
C LEU A 558 -0.87 -13.02 4.99
N TYR A 559 -1.78 -12.15 4.58
CA TYR A 559 -2.32 -11.05 5.38
C TYR A 559 -3.85 -11.07 5.34
N THR A 560 -4.47 -10.48 6.35
CA THR A 560 -5.93 -10.26 6.42
C THR A 560 -6.40 -9.29 5.33
N ARG A 561 -7.73 -9.12 5.21
CA ARG A 561 -8.32 -8.11 4.31
C ARG A 561 -7.88 -6.67 4.66
N LYS A 562 -7.51 -6.40 5.93
CA LYS A 562 -7.00 -5.11 6.41
C LYS A 562 -5.48 -4.94 6.30
N GLY A 563 -4.77 -6.00 5.89
CA GLY A 563 -3.31 -5.97 5.74
C GLY A 563 -2.52 -6.33 7.00
N ASP A 564 -3.14 -6.95 8.00
CA ASP A 564 -2.43 -7.47 9.17
C ASP A 564 -1.91 -8.88 8.86
N LYS A 565 -0.66 -9.16 9.25
CA LYS A 565 -0.01 -10.45 8.97
C LYS A 565 -0.68 -11.57 9.78
N TYR A 566 -0.99 -12.70 9.13
CA TYR A 566 -1.33 -13.94 9.84
C TYR A 566 -0.09 -14.51 10.53
N ASN A 567 -0.30 -15.22 11.64
CA ASN A 567 0.81 -15.79 12.42
C ASN A 567 1.45 -17.00 11.70
N ASN A 568 0.62 -17.85 11.10
CA ASN A 568 1.03 -19.15 10.57
C ASN A 568 0.80 -19.29 9.06
N VAL A 569 -0.17 -18.54 8.48
CA VAL A 569 -0.55 -18.73 7.08
C VAL A 569 0.53 -18.26 6.12
N LYS A 570 1.09 -19.20 5.34
CA LYS A 570 2.13 -18.98 4.34
C LYS A 570 1.93 -19.86 3.11
N LEU A 571 2.41 -19.38 1.97
CA LEU A 571 2.57 -20.17 0.75
C LEU A 571 4.06 -20.45 0.49
N LEU A 572 4.37 -21.63 -0.01
CA LEU A 572 5.66 -21.92 -0.65
C LEU A 572 5.53 -21.64 -2.13
N MET A 573 6.29 -20.71 -2.64
CA MET A 573 6.21 -20.25 -4.03
C MET A 573 7.58 -20.18 -4.67
N GLY A 574 7.62 -20.40 -5.99
CA GLY A 574 8.81 -20.23 -6.80
C GLY A 574 8.69 -19.00 -7.69
N PHE A 575 9.78 -18.23 -7.81
CA PHE A 575 9.87 -17.05 -8.67
C PHE A 575 11.08 -17.18 -9.60
N GLU A 576 10.86 -17.01 -10.90
CA GLU A 576 11.89 -17.09 -11.93
C GLU A 576 11.68 -15.98 -12.95
N PHE A 577 12.71 -15.19 -13.23
CA PHE A 577 12.70 -14.18 -14.29
C PHE A 577 13.38 -14.77 -15.53
N ILE A 578 12.68 -14.73 -16.67
CA ILE A 578 13.07 -15.32 -17.97
C ILE A 578 13.19 -14.22 -19.00
#